data_c9a13983596da98f49c3fd5ce06166b5
#
_entry.id   c9a13983596da98f49c3fd5ce06166b5
#
_cell.length_a   1.000
_cell.length_b   1.000
_cell.length_c   1.000
_cell.angle_alpha   90.00
_cell.angle_beta   90.00
_cell.angle_gamma   90.00
#
_symmetry.space_group_name_H-M   'P 1'
#
loop_
_entity.id
_entity.type
_entity.pdbx_description
1 polymer ?
#
loop_
_entity_poly.entity_id
_entity_poly.type
_entity_poly.pdbx_seq_one_letter_code
_entity_poly.pdbx_strand_id
1 'polypeptide(L)'
;MSAPQPGSTDPAVIRNFCIIAHIDHGKSTLADRMLQITGVLDERSARAQYLDRMDIERERGITIKSQAVRMPWEVDGVTHLLNMIDTPGHVDFSYEVSRSLQACEGAILLVDAAQGIEAQTLANLYLALEADLEIIPVLNKIDLPGAEPDRHAAEIAGIIGCDEFEVLRVSAKTGEGVSDLLDTIVAKVPAPEGVSDAPARALIFDSVYDTYR
;
A
#
# COMPACT_ATOMS: atom_id res chain seq x y z
N MET A 1 -14.92 14.31 -15.21
CA MET A 1 -14.50 15.30 -14.20
C MET A 1 -12.98 15.46 -14.29
N SER A 2 -12.43 16.68 -14.24
CA SER A 2 -10.97 16.85 -14.24
C SER A 2 -10.41 16.37 -12.90
N ALA A 3 -9.29 15.66 -12.93
CA ALA A 3 -8.61 15.22 -11.70
C ALA A 3 -8.28 16.46 -10.84
N PRO A 4 -8.45 16.37 -9.50
CA PRO A 4 -8.10 17.47 -8.60
C PRO A 4 -6.63 17.86 -8.77
N GLN A 5 -6.38 19.16 -8.87
CA GLN A 5 -5.02 19.69 -9.05
C GLN A 5 -4.26 19.67 -7.72
N PRO A 6 -2.94 19.34 -7.70
CA PRO A 6 -2.13 19.49 -6.52
C PRO A 6 -2.19 20.93 -5.98
N GLY A 7 -2.38 21.09 -4.68
CA GLY A 7 -2.48 22.40 -4.02
C GLY A 7 -3.88 23.00 -3.91
N SER A 8 -4.89 22.42 -4.61
CA SER A 8 -6.31 22.79 -4.46
C SER A 8 -7.17 21.67 -3.86
N THR A 9 -6.57 20.55 -3.50
CA THR A 9 -7.28 19.41 -2.91
C THR A 9 -7.43 19.61 -1.42
N ASP A 10 -8.65 19.44 -0.90
CA ASP A 10 -8.90 19.44 0.54
C ASP A 10 -8.14 18.28 1.19
N PRO A 11 -7.28 18.51 2.20
CA PRO A 11 -6.59 17.45 2.92
C PRO A 11 -7.53 16.38 3.49
N ALA A 12 -8.75 16.73 3.86
CA ALA A 12 -9.73 15.80 4.40
C ALA A 12 -10.07 14.62 3.48
N VAL A 13 -9.91 14.77 2.16
CA VAL A 13 -10.15 13.69 1.18
C VAL A 13 -8.88 12.97 0.75
N ILE A 14 -7.72 13.26 1.35
CA ILE A 14 -6.45 12.61 1.03
C ILE A 14 -6.22 11.45 1.99
N ARG A 15 -5.68 10.33 1.48
CA ARG A 15 -5.22 9.18 2.25
C ARG A 15 -3.85 8.76 1.75
N ASN A 16 -2.82 8.90 2.60
CA ASN A 16 -1.47 8.47 2.27
C ASN A 16 -1.18 7.15 2.97
N PHE A 17 -0.82 6.13 2.22
CA PHE A 17 -0.55 4.81 2.77
C PHE A 17 0.53 4.08 1.97
N CYS A 18 1.11 3.08 2.60
CA CYS A 18 2.06 2.17 1.97
C CYS A 18 1.64 0.71 2.12
N ILE A 19 2.32 -0.21 1.43
CA ILE A 19 2.10 -1.65 1.54
C ILE A 19 3.33 -2.31 2.12
N ILE A 20 3.18 -2.95 3.28
CA ILE A 20 4.17 -3.78 3.93
C ILE A 20 3.87 -5.23 3.57
N ALA A 21 4.82 -5.92 2.96
CA ALA A 21 4.66 -7.32 2.55
C ALA A 21 6.01 -8.03 2.53
N HIS A 22 5.98 -9.35 2.76
CA HIS A 22 7.11 -10.20 2.44
C HIS A 22 7.25 -10.37 0.91
N ILE A 23 8.43 -10.82 0.47
CA ILE A 23 8.66 -11.17 -0.94
C ILE A 23 7.65 -12.25 -1.34
N ASP A 24 7.11 -12.15 -2.55
CA ASP A 24 6.13 -13.06 -3.12
C ASP A 24 4.74 -13.12 -2.43
N HIS A 25 4.45 -12.29 -1.42
CA HIS A 25 3.11 -12.17 -0.84
C HIS A 25 2.10 -11.45 -1.75
N GLY A 26 2.56 -10.95 -2.91
CA GLY A 26 1.69 -10.37 -3.94
C GLY A 26 1.51 -8.87 -3.87
N LYS A 27 2.49 -8.13 -3.28
CA LYS A 27 2.48 -6.68 -3.15
C LYS A 27 2.27 -5.98 -4.49
N SER A 28 3.13 -6.22 -5.49
CA SER A 28 3.05 -5.60 -6.82
C SER A 28 1.77 -6.00 -7.55
N THR A 29 1.29 -7.24 -7.37
CA THR A 29 0.01 -7.69 -7.94
C THR A 29 -1.19 -6.96 -7.34
N LEU A 30 -1.17 -6.72 -6.01
CA LEU A 30 -2.22 -5.95 -5.34
C LEU A 30 -2.21 -4.50 -5.80
N ALA A 31 -1.02 -3.89 -5.87
CA ALA A 31 -0.85 -2.52 -6.35
C ALA A 31 -1.38 -2.35 -7.79
N ASP A 32 -1.01 -3.25 -8.71
CA ASP A 32 -1.52 -3.26 -10.09
C ASP A 32 -3.05 -3.41 -10.12
N ARG A 33 -3.61 -4.28 -9.27
CA ARG A 33 -5.06 -4.47 -9.20
C ARG A 33 -5.78 -3.22 -8.69
N MET A 34 -5.25 -2.56 -7.69
CA MET A 34 -5.80 -1.28 -7.19
C MET A 34 -5.77 -0.21 -8.29
N LEU A 35 -4.67 -0.09 -9.05
CA LEU A 35 -4.55 0.83 -10.17
C LEU A 35 -5.57 0.55 -11.30
N GLN A 36 -5.87 -0.73 -11.55
CA GLN A 36 -6.88 -1.15 -12.54
C GLN A 36 -8.29 -0.79 -12.08
N ILE A 37 -8.66 -1.14 -10.83
CA ILE A 37 -9.99 -0.90 -10.28
C ILE A 37 -10.29 0.60 -10.18
N THR A 38 -9.30 1.41 -9.83
CA THR A 38 -9.40 2.87 -9.74
C THR A 38 -9.33 3.59 -11.10
N GLY A 39 -9.14 2.83 -12.19
CA GLY A 39 -9.10 3.38 -13.57
C GLY A 39 -7.83 4.16 -13.91
N VAL A 40 -6.79 4.08 -13.07
CA VAL A 40 -5.49 4.70 -13.35
C VAL A 40 -4.74 3.93 -14.44
N LEU A 41 -4.92 2.61 -14.48
CA LEU A 41 -4.40 1.74 -15.54
C LEU A 41 -5.54 1.23 -16.41
N ASP A 42 -5.43 1.47 -17.73
CA ASP A 42 -6.29 0.83 -18.72
C ASP A 42 -5.93 -0.65 -18.86
N GLU A 43 -6.92 -1.54 -19.01
CA GLU A 43 -6.71 -2.99 -19.23
C GLU A 43 -5.77 -3.28 -20.41
N ARG A 44 -5.74 -2.40 -21.43
CA ARG A 44 -4.89 -2.54 -22.63
C ARG A 44 -3.43 -2.16 -22.40
N SER A 45 -3.15 -1.32 -21.41
CA SER A 45 -1.80 -0.87 -21.03
C SER A 45 -1.25 -1.59 -19.80
N ALA A 46 -2.06 -2.45 -19.18
CA ALA A 46 -1.69 -3.23 -18.00
C ALA A 46 -0.60 -4.26 -18.37
N ARG A 47 0.65 -3.88 -18.14
CA ARG A 47 1.76 -4.84 -18.04
C ARG A 47 1.83 -5.29 -16.58
N ALA A 48 2.02 -6.59 -16.37
CA ALA A 48 2.27 -7.10 -15.03
C ALA A 48 3.45 -6.34 -14.39
N GLN A 49 3.33 -6.03 -13.10
CA GLN A 49 4.32 -5.28 -12.32
C GLN A 49 4.57 -3.86 -12.92
N TYR A 50 3.49 -3.11 -13.11
CA TYR A 50 3.56 -1.78 -13.71
C TYR A 50 4.44 -0.81 -12.92
N LEU A 51 4.48 -0.93 -11.59
CA LEU A 51 5.29 -0.10 -10.71
C LEU A 51 6.76 -0.53 -10.71
N ASP A 52 7.08 -1.79 -10.96
CA ASP A 52 8.45 -2.29 -11.04
C ASP A 52 9.07 -1.88 -12.38
N ARG A 53 9.68 -0.69 -12.42
CA ARG A 53 10.20 -0.08 -13.66
C ARG A 53 11.57 -0.60 -14.06
N MET A 54 12.36 -1.09 -13.11
CA MET A 54 13.70 -1.61 -13.37
C MET A 54 13.62 -3.07 -13.85
N ASP A 55 14.45 -3.42 -14.84
CA ASP A 55 14.51 -4.80 -15.34
C ASP A 55 14.86 -5.80 -14.24
N ILE A 56 15.74 -5.42 -13.31
CA ILE A 56 16.13 -6.25 -12.17
C ILE A 56 14.99 -6.44 -11.15
N GLU A 57 14.10 -5.45 -10.99
CA GLU A 57 12.89 -5.58 -10.14
C GLU A 57 11.98 -6.65 -10.71
N ARG A 58 11.74 -6.62 -12.03
CA ARG A 58 10.90 -7.60 -12.74
C ARG A 58 11.51 -8.99 -12.78
N GLU A 59 12.83 -9.08 -13.00
CA GLU A 59 13.55 -10.36 -13.04
C GLU A 59 13.53 -11.07 -11.69
N ARG A 60 13.66 -10.32 -10.59
CA ARG A 60 13.73 -10.85 -9.25
C ARG A 60 12.41 -10.84 -8.48
N GLY A 61 11.37 -10.20 -9.00
CA GLY A 61 10.07 -10.06 -8.34
C GLY A 61 10.12 -9.23 -7.06
N ILE A 62 11.07 -8.26 -6.95
CA ILE A 62 11.25 -7.42 -5.77
C ILE A 62 11.17 -5.95 -6.15
N THR A 63 10.56 -5.13 -5.31
CA THR A 63 10.63 -3.67 -5.42
C THR A 63 11.92 -3.18 -4.78
N ILE A 64 12.72 -2.43 -5.53
CA ILE A 64 13.98 -1.82 -5.06
C ILE A 64 13.75 -0.34 -4.74
N LYS A 65 13.02 0.36 -5.62
CA LYS A 65 12.81 1.79 -5.52
C LYS A 65 11.37 2.12 -5.19
N SER A 66 11.15 2.89 -4.13
CA SER A 66 9.82 3.36 -3.76
C SER A 66 9.21 4.24 -4.85
N GLN A 67 7.94 4.00 -5.18
CA GLN A 67 7.19 4.79 -6.14
C GLN A 67 5.88 5.28 -5.52
N ALA A 68 5.54 6.54 -5.74
CA ALA A 68 4.27 7.09 -5.31
C ALA A 68 3.28 7.11 -6.48
N VAL A 69 2.06 6.65 -6.23
CA VAL A 69 0.94 6.67 -7.19
C VAL A 69 -0.27 7.27 -6.54
N ARG A 70 -1.03 8.02 -7.32
CA ARG A 70 -2.29 8.63 -6.91
C ARG A 70 -3.45 7.93 -7.60
N MET A 71 -4.43 7.50 -6.81
CA MET A 71 -5.62 6.80 -7.25
C MET A 71 -6.87 7.54 -6.77
N PRO A 72 -7.80 7.94 -7.67
CA PRO A 72 -9.12 8.45 -7.24
C PRO A 72 -10.01 7.27 -6.83
N TRP A 73 -10.73 7.43 -5.71
CA TRP A 73 -11.70 6.46 -5.26
C TRP A 73 -12.94 7.15 -4.70
N GLU A 74 -14.12 6.73 -5.11
CA GLU A 74 -15.38 7.35 -4.69
C GLU A 74 -16.07 6.51 -3.61
N VAL A 75 -16.33 7.15 -2.47
CA VAL A 75 -17.12 6.58 -1.37
C VAL A 75 -18.20 7.58 -1.00
N ASP A 76 -19.46 7.14 -0.94
CA ASP A 76 -20.64 7.94 -0.59
C ASP A 76 -20.78 9.26 -1.41
N GLY A 77 -20.38 9.21 -2.70
CA GLY A 77 -20.44 10.36 -3.60
C GLY A 77 -19.32 11.39 -3.41
N VAL A 78 -18.33 11.07 -2.55
CA VAL A 78 -17.13 11.89 -2.34
C VAL A 78 -15.93 11.20 -2.98
N THR A 79 -15.22 11.90 -3.87
CA THR A 79 -13.99 11.39 -4.46
C THR A 79 -12.81 11.65 -3.53
N HIS A 80 -12.22 10.58 -3.01
CA HIS A 80 -10.99 10.59 -2.23
C HIS A 80 -9.77 10.41 -3.13
N LEU A 81 -8.63 10.91 -2.69
CA LEU A 81 -7.34 10.73 -3.34
C LEU A 81 -6.48 9.80 -2.50
N LEU A 82 -6.32 8.59 -2.97
CA LEU A 82 -5.50 7.56 -2.37
C LEU A 82 -4.08 7.69 -2.92
N ASN A 83 -3.13 8.13 -2.09
CA ASN A 83 -1.72 8.20 -2.44
C ASN A 83 -1.03 6.95 -1.85
N MET A 84 -0.69 6.01 -2.71
CA MET A 84 0.04 4.81 -2.32
C MET A 84 1.52 4.99 -2.56
N ILE A 85 2.34 4.65 -1.57
CA ILE A 85 3.78 4.51 -1.73
C ILE A 85 4.10 3.02 -1.79
N ASP A 86 4.56 2.56 -2.95
CA ASP A 86 5.07 1.20 -3.11
C ASP A 86 6.45 1.09 -2.48
N THR A 87 6.57 0.31 -1.39
CA THR A 87 7.78 0.21 -0.57
C THR A 87 8.54 -1.08 -0.87
N PRO A 88 9.89 -1.09 -0.82
CA PRO A 88 10.64 -2.32 -0.83
C PRO A 88 10.23 -3.25 0.32
N GLY A 89 10.12 -4.56 0.04
CA GLY A 89 9.81 -5.57 1.07
C GLY A 89 11.04 -6.17 1.75
N HIS A 90 12.25 -5.94 1.20
CA HIS A 90 13.48 -6.58 1.64
C HIS A 90 14.18 -5.80 2.76
N VAL A 91 14.73 -6.52 3.75
CA VAL A 91 15.44 -5.91 4.91
C VAL A 91 16.63 -5.05 4.53
N ASP A 92 17.27 -5.30 3.39
CA ASP A 92 18.41 -4.52 2.90
C ASP A 92 18.03 -3.06 2.57
N PHE A 93 16.74 -2.79 2.37
CA PHE A 93 16.19 -1.47 2.05
C PHE A 93 15.46 -0.82 3.24
N SER A 94 15.85 -1.14 4.46
CA SER A 94 15.20 -0.65 5.69
C SER A 94 15.15 0.88 5.78
N TYR A 95 16.15 1.56 5.22
CA TYR A 95 16.19 3.03 5.18
C TYR A 95 15.11 3.62 4.26
N GLU A 96 14.94 3.05 3.06
CA GLU A 96 13.89 3.43 2.12
C GLU A 96 12.50 3.13 2.69
N VAL A 97 12.35 1.99 3.35
CA VAL A 97 11.11 1.61 4.05
C VAL A 97 10.79 2.64 5.12
N SER A 98 11.72 2.96 6.03
CA SER A 98 11.51 3.93 7.11
C SER A 98 11.09 5.30 6.59
N ARG A 99 11.69 5.78 5.50
CA ARG A 99 11.30 7.06 4.88
C ARG A 99 9.91 7.02 4.25
N SER A 100 9.57 5.93 3.61
CA SER A 100 8.24 5.75 3.03
C SER A 100 7.16 5.71 4.10
N LEU A 101 7.42 5.03 5.23
CA LEU A 101 6.52 5.01 6.38
C LEU A 101 6.29 6.41 6.95
N GLN A 102 7.33 7.24 7.09
CA GLN A 102 7.22 8.61 7.58
C GLN A 102 6.41 9.54 6.66
N ALA A 103 6.16 9.16 5.43
CA ALA A 103 5.36 9.92 4.46
C ALA A 103 3.90 9.47 4.39
N CYS A 104 3.48 8.54 5.25
CA CYS A 104 2.15 7.93 5.26
C CYS A 104 1.46 8.11 6.62
N GLU A 105 0.13 8.04 6.62
CA GLU A 105 -0.70 7.94 7.80
C GLU A 105 -1.25 6.52 8.02
N GLY A 106 -1.11 5.63 7.03
CA GLY A 106 -1.54 4.24 7.14
C GLY A 106 -0.62 3.25 6.44
N ALA A 107 -0.70 1.98 6.83
CA ALA A 107 0.02 0.88 6.21
C ALA A 107 -0.88 -0.35 6.04
N ILE A 108 -0.87 -0.92 4.84
CA ILE A 108 -1.47 -2.24 4.58
C ILE A 108 -0.44 -3.29 4.97
N LEU A 109 -0.78 -4.14 5.92
CA LEU A 109 -0.01 -5.34 6.25
C LEU A 109 -0.51 -6.50 5.40
N LEU A 110 0.20 -6.80 4.31
CA LEU A 110 -0.20 -7.84 3.34
C LEU A 110 0.50 -9.17 3.67
N VAL A 111 -0.30 -10.20 3.93
CA VAL A 111 0.16 -11.55 4.27
C VAL A 111 -0.43 -12.55 3.29
N ASP A 112 0.37 -13.51 2.84
CA ASP A 112 -0.08 -14.64 2.02
C ASP A 112 -0.90 -15.62 2.88
N ALA A 113 -2.13 -15.92 2.48
CA ALA A 113 -3.03 -16.81 3.20
C ALA A 113 -2.59 -18.30 3.19
N ALA A 114 -1.57 -18.68 2.42
CA ALA A 114 -1.00 -20.02 2.41
C ALA A 114 0.32 -20.10 3.19
N GLN A 115 1.08 -19.00 3.31
CA GLN A 115 2.38 -18.99 3.98
C GLN A 115 2.33 -18.41 5.39
N GLY A 116 1.39 -17.51 5.65
CA GLY A 116 1.30 -16.80 6.91
C GLY A 116 2.31 -15.67 7.08
N ILE A 117 2.50 -15.22 8.31
CA ILE A 117 3.34 -14.06 8.62
C ILE A 117 4.82 -14.46 8.72
N GLU A 118 5.67 -13.72 8.04
CA GLU A 118 7.12 -13.93 7.98
C GLU A 118 7.89 -12.93 8.85
N ALA A 119 9.10 -13.28 9.29
CA ALA A 119 9.91 -12.45 10.19
C ALA A 119 10.21 -11.04 9.64
N GLN A 120 10.41 -10.91 8.31
CA GLN A 120 10.61 -9.60 7.66
C GLN A 120 9.37 -8.71 7.73
N THR A 121 8.19 -9.31 7.58
CA THR A 121 6.91 -8.61 7.70
C THR A 121 6.72 -8.06 9.11
N LEU A 122 7.07 -8.85 10.14
CA LEU A 122 7.05 -8.41 11.53
C LEU A 122 8.00 -7.25 11.79
N ALA A 123 9.23 -7.29 11.27
CA ALA A 123 10.17 -6.20 11.43
C ALA A 123 9.64 -4.87 10.83
N ASN A 124 9.05 -4.93 9.63
CA ASN A 124 8.46 -3.77 8.99
C ASN A 124 7.17 -3.30 9.69
N LEU A 125 6.38 -4.23 10.25
CA LEU A 125 5.22 -3.91 11.08
C LEU A 125 5.62 -3.08 12.31
N TYR A 126 6.67 -3.50 13.02
CA TYR A 126 7.16 -2.73 14.17
C TYR A 126 7.62 -1.32 13.79
N LEU A 127 8.29 -1.16 12.65
CA LEU A 127 8.65 0.17 12.14
C LEU A 127 7.41 1.03 11.82
N ALA A 128 6.34 0.42 11.30
CA ALA A 128 5.10 1.12 11.02
C ALA A 128 4.38 1.54 12.33
N LEU A 129 4.38 0.67 13.35
CA LEU A 129 3.83 0.99 14.67
C LEU A 129 4.64 2.08 15.38
N GLU A 130 5.98 2.07 15.27
CA GLU A 130 6.84 3.15 15.79
C GLU A 130 6.59 4.49 15.07
N ALA A 131 6.14 4.46 13.82
CA ALA A 131 5.75 5.64 13.05
C ALA A 131 4.29 6.08 13.29
N ASP A 132 3.58 5.45 14.23
CA ASP A 132 2.18 5.71 14.60
C ASP A 132 1.20 5.60 13.42
N LEU A 133 1.45 4.63 12.52
CA LEU A 133 0.59 4.39 11.35
C LEU A 133 -0.63 3.55 11.70
N GLU A 134 -1.78 3.87 11.11
CA GLU A 134 -2.96 2.99 11.12
C GLU A 134 -2.68 1.73 10.30
N ILE A 135 -2.78 0.55 10.93
CA ILE A 135 -2.46 -0.73 10.28
C ILE A 135 -3.74 -1.40 9.80
N ILE A 136 -3.80 -1.67 8.49
CA ILE A 136 -4.88 -2.44 7.86
C ILE A 136 -4.37 -3.85 7.55
N PRO A 137 -4.74 -4.88 8.32
CA PRO A 137 -4.33 -6.25 8.05
C PRO A 137 -5.09 -6.85 6.88
N VAL A 138 -4.36 -7.48 5.97
CA VAL A 138 -4.91 -8.07 4.73
C VAL A 138 -4.29 -9.43 4.45
N LEU A 139 -5.14 -10.45 4.29
CA LEU A 139 -4.77 -11.76 3.79
C LEU A 139 -5.00 -11.82 2.29
N ASN A 140 -3.93 -12.07 1.55
CA ASN A 140 -3.96 -12.20 0.10
C ASN A 140 -3.89 -13.65 -0.35
N LYS A 141 -4.21 -13.88 -1.62
CA LYS A 141 -4.18 -15.19 -2.28
C LYS A 141 -5.19 -16.20 -1.69
N ILE A 142 -6.34 -15.72 -1.24
CA ILE A 142 -7.43 -16.59 -0.74
C ILE A 142 -7.97 -17.55 -1.80
N ASP A 143 -7.67 -17.30 -3.08
CA ASP A 143 -8.00 -18.15 -4.23
C ASP A 143 -7.15 -19.42 -4.32
N LEU A 144 -6.08 -19.54 -3.56
CA LEU A 144 -5.20 -20.71 -3.61
C LEU A 144 -5.79 -21.91 -2.83
N PRO A 145 -5.68 -23.14 -3.36
CA PRO A 145 -6.19 -24.33 -2.69
C PRO A 145 -5.56 -24.62 -1.31
N GLY A 146 -4.35 -24.10 -1.06
CA GLY A 146 -3.63 -24.25 0.20
C GLY A 146 -3.80 -23.07 1.15
N ALA A 147 -4.70 -22.13 0.86
CA ALA A 147 -4.95 -20.99 1.74
C ALA A 147 -5.67 -21.42 3.02
N GLU A 148 -5.20 -20.94 4.16
CA GLU A 148 -5.79 -21.14 5.49
C GLU A 148 -6.20 -19.79 6.11
N PRO A 149 -7.16 -19.05 5.50
CA PRO A 149 -7.43 -17.66 5.87
C PRO A 149 -7.89 -17.51 7.33
N ASP A 150 -8.69 -18.43 7.87
CA ASP A 150 -9.16 -18.34 9.26
C ASP A 150 -8.02 -18.47 10.26
N ARG A 151 -7.11 -19.41 10.04
CA ARG A 151 -5.93 -19.61 10.89
C ARG A 151 -5.02 -18.39 10.88
N HIS A 152 -4.67 -17.89 9.71
CA HIS A 152 -3.75 -16.76 9.60
C HIS A 152 -4.40 -15.44 10.01
N ALA A 153 -5.74 -15.29 9.88
CA ALA A 153 -6.45 -14.15 10.44
C ALA A 153 -6.31 -14.10 11.97
N ALA A 154 -6.50 -15.23 12.65
CA ALA A 154 -6.31 -15.32 14.10
C ALA A 154 -4.86 -15.00 14.52
N GLU A 155 -3.86 -15.49 13.78
CA GLU A 155 -2.44 -15.22 14.04
C GLU A 155 -2.14 -13.71 13.91
N ILE A 156 -2.59 -13.07 12.83
CA ILE A 156 -2.39 -11.63 12.58
C ILE A 156 -3.10 -10.80 13.63
N ALA A 157 -4.36 -11.11 13.92
CA ALA A 157 -5.17 -10.43 14.92
C ALA A 157 -4.51 -10.46 16.31
N GLY A 158 -3.95 -11.62 16.70
CA GLY A 158 -3.20 -11.76 17.95
C GLY A 158 -1.91 -10.94 18.01
N ILE A 159 -1.24 -10.69 16.89
CA ILE A 159 -0.02 -9.89 16.82
C ILE A 159 -0.32 -8.38 16.86
N ILE A 160 -1.34 -7.96 16.13
CA ILE A 160 -1.70 -6.53 16.01
C ILE A 160 -2.57 -6.08 17.19
N GLY A 161 -3.34 -7.01 17.78
CA GLY A 161 -4.28 -6.71 18.86
C GLY A 161 -5.66 -6.24 18.35
N CYS A 162 -6.09 -6.71 17.17
CA CYS A 162 -7.40 -6.43 16.58
C CYS A 162 -8.29 -7.68 16.60
N ASP A 163 -9.54 -7.56 16.14
CA ASP A 163 -10.43 -8.71 15.97
C ASP A 163 -10.16 -9.43 14.65
N GLU A 164 -10.35 -10.76 14.61
CA GLU A 164 -10.10 -11.60 13.42
C GLU A 164 -10.94 -11.18 12.20
N PHE A 165 -12.13 -10.65 12.42
CA PHE A 165 -13.00 -10.16 11.34
C PHE A 165 -12.55 -8.81 10.75
N GLU A 166 -11.64 -8.10 11.42
CA GLU A 166 -11.01 -6.90 10.87
C GLU A 166 -9.91 -7.21 9.87
N VAL A 167 -9.43 -8.46 9.84
CA VAL A 167 -8.45 -8.93 8.87
C VAL A 167 -9.15 -9.15 7.53
N LEU A 168 -8.92 -8.26 6.58
CA LEU A 168 -9.50 -8.33 5.25
C LEU A 168 -8.96 -9.52 4.46
N ARG A 169 -9.82 -10.12 3.64
CA ARG A 169 -9.50 -11.28 2.81
C ARG A 169 -9.62 -10.90 1.35
N VAL A 170 -8.51 -10.98 0.60
CA VAL A 170 -8.48 -10.56 -0.79
C VAL A 170 -7.79 -11.58 -1.69
N SER A 171 -8.09 -11.52 -2.97
CA SER A 171 -7.26 -12.08 -4.02
C SER A 171 -6.87 -10.96 -4.99
N ALA A 172 -5.63 -10.51 -4.92
CA ALA A 172 -5.09 -9.53 -5.87
C ALA A 172 -5.18 -10.03 -7.32
N LYS A 173 -5.07 -11.35 -7.53
CA LYS A 173 -5.15 -11.99 -8.84
C LYS A 173 -6.56 -11.91 -9.44
N THR A 174 -7.59 -12.24 -8.68
CA THR A 174 -8.98 -12.25 -9.16
C THR A 174 -9.66 -10.90 -9.01
N GLY A 175 -9.20 -10.05 -8.07
CA GLY A 175 -9.81 -8.79 -7.68
C GLY A 175 -10.79 -8.91 -6.53
N GLU A 176 -11.04 -10.11 -6.01
CA GLU A 176 -11.94 -10.37 -4.90
C GLU A 176 -11.51 -9.61 -3.65
N GLY A 177 -12.44 -8.90 -2.99
CA GLY A 177 -12.23 -8.14 -1.77
C GLY A 177 -11.39 -6.84 -1.93
N VAL A 178 -10.86 -6.53 -3.12
CA VAL A 178 -9.98 -5.35 -3.30
C VAL A 178 -10.77 -4.03 -3.24
N SER A 179 -12.01 -4.00 -3.70
CA SER A 179 -12.88 -2.82 -3.53
C SER A 179 -13.17 -2.53 -2.06
N ASP A 180 -13.46 -3.57 -1.28
CA ASP A 180 -13.70 -3.43 0.18
C ASP A 180 -12.43 -2.94 0.91
N LEU A 181 -11.25 -3.35 0.42
CA LEU A 181 -9.98 -2.81 0.91
C LEU A 181 -9.83 -1.32 0.63
N LEU A 182 -10.19 -0.86 -0.58
CA LEU A 182 -10.16 0.57 -0.93
C LEU A 182 -11.12 1.40 -0.07
N ASP A 183 -12.32 0.88 0.19
CA ASP A 183 -13.30 1.50 1.10
C ASP A 183 -12.76 1.56 2.54
N THR A 184 -12.12 0.49 3.00
CA THR A 184 -11.49 0.42 4.32
C THR A 184 -10.35 1.42 4.48
N ILE A 185 -9.53 1.62 3.44
CA ILE A 185 -8.48 2.64 3.43
C ILE A 185 -9.08 4.03 3.65
N VAL A 186 -10.16 4.36 2.94
CA VAL A 186 -10.86 5.64 3.12
C VAL A 186 -11.40 5.81 4.53
N ALA A 187 -11.95 4.73 5.10
CA ALA A 187 -12.59 4.76 6.42
C ALA A 187 -11.60 4.81 7.58
N LYS A 188 -10.49 4.04 7.51
CA LYS A 188 -9.56 3.84 8.64
C LYS A 188 -8.32 4.75 8.58
N VAL A 189 -7.73 4.96 7.40
CA VAL A 189 -6.52 5.80 7.30
C VAL A 189 -6.91 7.26 7.55
N PRO A 190 -6.27 7.96 8.51
CA PRO A 190 -6.57 9.35 8.76
C PRO A 190 -6.12 10.26 7.59
N ALA A 191 -6.74 11.43 7.51
CA ALA A 191 -6.29 12.45 6.58
C ALA A 191 -4.94 13.03 7.06
N PRO A 192 -4.07 13.52 6.15
CA PRO A 192 -2.82 14.12 6.55
C PRO A 192 -3.05 15.37 7.38
N GLU A 193 -2.34 15.49 8.49
CA GLU A 193 -2.38 16.68 9.35
C GLU A 193 -1.46 17.77 8.79
N GLY A 194 -1.92 19.03 8.84
CA GLY A 194 -1.12 20.15 8.38
C GLY A 194 -1.82 21.49 8.58
N VAL A 195 -1.03 22.54 8.54
CA VAL A 195 -1.50 23.93 8.58
C VAL A 195 -1.23 24.55 7.22
N SER A 196 -2.29 24.86 6.46
CA SER A 196 -2.19 25.37 5.07
C SER A 196 -1.39 26.68 4.96
N ASP A 197 -1.41 27.52 6.00
CA ASP A 197 -0.75 28.81 6.06
C ASP A 197 0.69 28.74 6.63
N ALA A 198 1.16 27.55 7.01
CA ALA A 198 2.52 27.35 7.47
C ALA A 198 3.53 27.42 6.33
N PRO A 199 4.82 27.76 6.62
CA PRO A 199 5.87 27.69 5.61
C PRO A 199 5.94 26.30 4.97
N ALA A 200 6.13 26.24 3.65
CA ALA A 200 6.24 24.99 2.92
C ALA A 200 7.34 24.08 3.49
N ARG A 201 7.03 22.80 3.68
CA ARG A 201 7.96 21.76 4.09
C ARG A 201 7.89 20.62 3.10
N ALA A 202 8.99 19.91 2.90
CA ALA A 202 9.04 18.73 2.05
C ALA A 202 9.94 17.67 2.68
N LEU A 203 9.45 16.41 2.69
CA LEU A 203 10.26 15.24 3.00
C LEU A 203 10.80 14.68 1.67
N ILE A 204 12.12 14.62 1.52
CA ILE A 204 12.76 14.01 0.35
C ILE A 204 12.90 12.51 0.64
N PHE A 205 12.10 11.70 -0.03
CA PHE A 205 12.18 10.25 0.12
C PHE A 205 12.90 9.55 -1.05
N ASP A 206 13.03 10.22 -2.20
CA ASP A 206 13.77 9.73 -3.36
C ASP A 206 14.41 10.86 -4.14
N SER A 207 15.48 10.57 -4.89
CA SER A 207 16.16 11.51 -5.76
C SER A 207 16.69 10.84 -7.02
N VAL A 208 16.59 11.55 -8.15
CA VAL A 208 17.17 11.11 -9.42
C VAL A 208 18.27 12.12 -9.79
N TYR A 209 19.48 11.61 -9.95
CA TYR A 209 20.59 12.43 -10.45
C TYR A 209 20.62 12.38 -12.00
N ASP A 210 20.50 13.54 -12.63
CA ASP A 210 20.65 13.70 -14.08
C ASP A 210 21.91 14.54 -14.36
N THR A 211 22.85 13.96 -15.10
CA THR A 211 24.12 14.63 -15.45
C THR A 211 23.95 15.77 -16.48
N TYR A 212 22.78 15.90 -17.09
CA TYR A 212 22.51 16.84 -18.19
C TYR A 212 21.50 17.94 -17.83
N ARG A 213 21.06 18.02 -16.60
CA ARG A 213 20.10 19.05 -16.11
C ARG A 213 20.55 19.66 -14.80
#